data_2dbffdb34873bfd89a2de74ebf3cb37e
#
_entry.id   2dbffdb34873bfd89a2de74ebf3cb37e
#
_cell.length_a   1.000
_cell.length_b   1.000
_cell.length_c   1.000
_cell.angle_alpha   90.00
_cell.angle_beta   90.00
_cell.angle_gamma   90.00
#
_symmetry.space_group_name_H-M   'P 1'
#
loop_
_entity.id
_entity.type
_entity.pdbx_description
1 polymer ?
#
loop_
_entity_poly.entity_id
_entity_poly.type
_entity_poly.pdbx_seq_one_letter_code
_entity_poly.pdbx_strand_id
1 'polypeptide(L)'
;MTDNKVALKAFREDVAAWMVENVPADPGFLLPLTFLEVGTEQQLDFLREWQHKLWSAGFLGMHWPTEYGGQGADPAYQFVVDRELGRHNAPIIFNTIGLNWVGPLLLDMGTEEEKAKYIKNILSAEEIWCQGFSEPDHGSDLGAVQTRAVKAGDEYVVNGSKIWTTLGNYADHMILLARTNPEAERKYDGLSFFLSPMKVAGVEAHPIRKVTGEYGFNQTFFTDARIPASCLMGEEGGGWKVAMKTLEYERGVTAGQASGHWGVTIQVDDMIDELRALENDGEALLSDPIVRDDLVGFVMEAKALSLSARRMTVPALNTDYPMGLALSVKYRGTEYERRMKQYTASKQGARSALYVGDTDAVRGGFWQRAYFSNFGATIGGGTTQVQANIIAEHVLGLPK
;
A
#
# COMPACT_ATOMS: atom_id res chain seq x y z
N MET A 1 -4.87 -20.19 -25.40
CA MET A 1 -5.66 -18.99 -24.96
C MET A 1 -7.09 -19.32 -24.52
N THR A 2 -7.80 -20.22 -25.16
CA THR A 2 -9.20 -20.60 -24.80
C THR A 2 -9.26 -21.35 -23.48
N ASP A 3 -8.34 -22.29 -23.24
CA ASP A 3 -8.32 -23.13 -22.04
C ASP A 3 -8.02 -22.33 -20.77
N ASN A 4 -7.12 -21.35 -20.80
CA ASN A 4 -6.80 -20.50 -19.66
C ASN A 4 -7.99 -19.59 -19.26
N LYS A 5 -8.77 -19.10 -20.23
CA LYS A 5 -9.99 -18.32 -19.95
C LYS A 5 -11.07 -19.15 -19.27
N VAL A 6 -11.21 -20.42 -19.66
CA VAL A 6 -12.19 -21.34 -19.04
C VAL A 6 -11.75 -21.66 -17.63
N ALA A 7 -10.47 -21.96 -17.40
CA ALA A 7 -9.92 -22.22 -16.07
C ALA A 7 -10.07 -21.02 -15.12
N LEU A 8 -9.74 -19.81 -15.56
CA LEU A 8 -9.92 -18.59 -14.77
C LEU A 8 -11.39 -18.29 -14.47
N LYS A 9 -12.32 -18.65 -15.37
CA LYS A 9 -13.76 -18.48 -15.10
C LYS A 9 -14.23 -19.46 -14.02
N ALA A 10 -13.85 -20.73 -14.11
CA ALA A 10 -14.19 -21.73 -13.10
C ALA A 10 -13.59 -21.34 -11.73
N PHE A 11 -12.31 -20.98 -11.69
CA PHE A 11 -11.66 -20.51 -10.46
C PHE A 11 -12.37 -19.29 -9.86
N ARG A 12 -12.85 -18.36 -10.68
CA ARG A 12 -13.62 -17.21 -10.19
C ARG A 12 -14.92 -17.64 -9.52
N GLU A 13 -15.62 -18.64 -10.09
CA GLU A 13 -16.85 -19.17 -9.52
C GLU A 13 -16.57 -19.84 -8.17
N ASP A 14 -15.47 -20.59 -8.05
CA ASP A 14 -15.03 -21.20 -6.80
C ASP A 14 -14.67 -20.15 -5.72
N VAL A 15 -13.90 -19.13 -6.08
CA VAL A 15 -13.55 -18.02 -5.19
C VAL A 15 -14.80 -17.28 -4.73
N ALA A 16 -15.72 -16.96 -5.65
CA ALA A 16 -16.96 -16.26 -5.32
C ALA A 16 -17.84 -17.08 -4.36
N ALA A 17 -17.99 -18.39 -4.59
CA ALA A 17 -18.72 -19.27 -3.69
C ALA A 17 -18.07 -19.31 -2.31
N TRP A 18 -16.76 -19.44 -2.24
CA TRP A 18 -16.03 -19.41 -0.96
C TRP A 18 -16.20 -18.08 -0.22
N MET A 19 -16.16 -16.93 -0.94
CA MET A 19 -16.37 -15.60 -0.32
C MET A 19 -17.75 -15.47 0.33
N VAL A 20 -18.80 -15.97 -0.32
CA VAL A 20 -20.17 -15.96 0.23
C VAL A 20 -20.24 -16.64 1.59
N GLU A 21 -19.50 -17.72 1.77
CA GLU A 21 -19.53 -18.50 3.02
C GLU A 21 -18.52 -18.01 4.08
N ASN A 22 -17.48 -17.30 3.67
CA ASN A 22 -16.30 -17.09 4.50
C ASN A 22 -15.96 -15.63 4.80
N VAL A 23 -16.52 -14.66 4.04
CA VAL A 23 -16.35 -13.24 4.39
C VAL A 23 -16.95 -13.02 5.79
N PRO A 24 -16.17 -12.49 6.74
CA PRO A 24 -16.66 -12.31 8.09
C PRO A 24 -17.80 -11.27 8.14
N ALA A 25 -18.72 -11.46 9.06
CA ALA A 25 -19.76 -10.48 9.34
C ALA A 25 -19.17 -9.18 9.90
N ASP A 26 -19.97 -8.11 9.90
CA ASP A 26 -19.60 -6.84 10.52
C ASP A 26 -19.16 -7.09 11.98
N PRO A 27 -17.91 -6.71 12.34
CA PRO A 27 -17.38 -6.97 13.68
C PRO A 27 -17.95 -6.03 14.75
N GLY A 28 -18.81 -5.07 14.39
CA GLY A 28 -19.40 -4.11 15.31
C GLY A 28 -18.46 -2.98 15.74
N PHE A 29 -17.32 -2.83 15.11
CA PHE A 29 -16.40 -1.70 15.27
C PHE A 29 -15.92 -1.17 13.91
N LEU A 30 -15.42 0.07 13.91
CA LEU A 30 -14.99 0.71 12.68
C LEU A 30 -13.78 -0.02 12.07
N LEU A 31 -13.97 -0.58 10.88
CA LEU A 31 -12.86 -1.17 10.11
C LEU A 31 -12.01 -0.08 9.45
N PRO A 32 -10.69 -0.31 9.32
CA PRO A 32 -9.82 0.60 8.60
C PRO A 32 -10.16 0.61 7.10
N LEU A 33 -10.04 1.77 6.46
CA LEU A 33 -10.25 1.91 5.02
C LEU A 33 -9.11 1.28 4.22
N THR A 34 -7.90 1.37 4.76
CA THR A 34 -6.68 0.79 4.18
C THR A 34 -5.76 0.28 5.30
N PHE A 35 -4.68 -0.39 4.95
CA PHE A 35 -3.64 -0.78 5.91
C PHE A 35 -3.00 0.42 6.64
N LEU A 36 -3.17 1.64 6.13
CA LEU A 36 -2.67 2.88 6.74
C LEU A 36 -3.51 3.33 7.96
N GLU A 37 -4.65 2.73 8.21
CA GLU A 37 -5.58 3.08 9.30
C GLU A 37 -5.70 2.01 10.38
N VAL A 38 -4.94 0.91 10.31
CA VAL A 38 -4.95 -0.11 11.37
C VAL A 38 -4.30 0.48 12.62
N GLY A 39 -5.13 0.83 13.60
CA GLY A 39 -4.70 1.60 14.78
C GLY A 39 -5.08 1.01 16.12
N THR A 40 -5.77 -0.14 16.14
CA THR A 40 -6.16 -0.84 17.38
C THR A 40 -5.83 -2.33 17.28
N GLU A 41 -5.56 -2.96 18.44
CA GLU A 41 -5.33 -4.42 18.50
C GLU A 41 -6.55 -5.20 17.99
N GLN A 42 -7.76 -4.72 18.30
CA GLN A 42 -8.99 -5.36 17.84
C GLN A 42 -9.12 -5.39 16.30
N GLN A 43 -8.76 -4.29 15.64
CA GLN A 43 -8.69 -4.24 14.16
C GLN A 43 -7.60 -5.17 13.63
N LEU A 44 -6.44 -5.17 14.28
CA LEU A 44 -5.30 -6.00 13.89
C LEU A 44 -5.64 -7.49 13.95
N ASP A 45 -6.18 -7.95 15.07
CA ASP A 45 -6.51 -9.36 15.30
C ASP A 45 -7.56 -9.85 14.29
N PHE A 46 -8.62 -9.05 14.09
CA PHE A 46 -9.66 -9.37 13.11
C PHE A 46 -9.09 -9.49 11.68
N LEU A 47 -8.23 -8.57 11.28
CA LEU A 47 -7.64 -8.57 9.94
C LEU A 47 -6.55 -9.65 9.78
N ARG A 48 -5.85 -9.99 10.87
CA ARG A 48 -4.89 -11.10 10.91
C ARG A 48 -5.58 -12.45 10.69
N GLU A 49 -6.68 -12.68 11.41
CA GLU A 49 -7.50 -13.88 11.23
C GLU A 49 -8.05 -13.98 9.80
N TRP A 50 -8.52 -12.87 9.25
CA TRP A 50 -9.00 -12.81 7.88
C TRP A 50 -7.91 -13.15 6.87
N GLN A 51 -6.74 -12.52 6.98
CA GLN A 51 -5.60 -12.81 6.08
C GLN A 51 -5.16 -14.27 6.21
N HIS A 52 -5.07 -14.79 7.43
CA HIS A 52 -4.72 -16.19 7.68
C HIS A 52 -5.73 -17.15 7.03
N LYS A 53 -7.01 -16.85 7.11
CA LYS A 53 -8.09 -17.63 6.49
C LYS A 53 -7.97 -17.65 4.97
N LEU A 54 -7.68 -16.50 4.34
CA LEU A 54 -7.44 -16.41 2.90
C LEU A 54 -6.21 -17.21 2.47
N TRP A 55 -5.12 -17.11 3.21
CA TRP A 55 -3.91 -17.89 2.93
C TRP A 55 -4.17 -19.39 3.08
N SER A 56 -4.82 -19.82 4.15
CA SER A 56 -5.15 -21.24 4.40
C SER A 56 -6.06 -21.84 3.31
N ALA A 57 -6.90 -21.00 2.70
CA ALA A 57 -7.72 -21.37 1.54
C ALA A 57 -6.96 -21.36 0.20
N GLY A 58 -5.68 -20.95 0.20
CA GLY A 58 -4.85 -20.88 -1.00
C GLY A 58 -5.09 -19.63 -1.87
N PHE A 59 -5.68 -18.57 -1.32
CA PHE A 59 -6.03 -17.35 -2.07
C PHE A 59 -5.03 -16.20 -1.90
N LEU A 60 -3.93 -16.41 -1.19
CA LEU A 60 -2.82 -15.46 -1.11
C LEU A 60 -1.52 -16.07 -1.63
N GLY A 61 -0.71 -15.23 -2.28
CA GLY A 61 0.54 -15.65 -2.88
C GLY A 61 0.34 -16.63 -4.05
N MET A 62 -0.69 -16.40 -4.87
CA MET A 62 -1.05 -17.30 -5.98
C MET A 62 0.13 -17.61 -6.90
N HIS A 63 0.98 -16.62 -7.19
CA HIS A 63 2.13 -16.77 -8.08
C HIS A 63 3.45 -17.02 -7.35
N TRP A 64 3.44 -17.06 -6.00
CA TRP A 64 4.65 -17.31 -5.22
C TRP A 64 4.98 -18.80 -5.20
N PRO A 65 6.27 -19.19 -5.06
CA PRO A 65 6.67 -20.57 -5.06
C PRO A 65 6.00 -21.40 -3.94
N THR A 66 5.64 -22.62 -4.28
CA THR A 66 4.96 -23.54 -3.35
C THR A 66 5.82 -23.92 -2.17
N GLU A 67 7.14 -23.97 -2.36
CA GLU A 67 8.12 -24.29 -1.31
C GLU A 67 8.13 -23.25 -0.17
N TYR A 68 7.65 -22.01 -0.44
CA TYR A 68 7.52 -20.95 0.56
C TYR A 68 6.05 -20.69 0.96
N GLY A 69 5.13 -21.57 0.60
CA GLY A 69 3.73 -21.49 1.00
C GLY A 69 2.81 -20.73 0.04
N GLY A 70 3.29 -20.39 -1.16
CA GLY A 70 2.49 -19.90 -2.28
C GLY A 70 1.81 -21.02 -3.06
N GLN A 71 1.18 -20.69 -4.20
CA GLN A 71 0.45 -21.67 -5.02
C GLN A 71 1.17 -22.00 -6.34
N GLY A 72 2.22 -21.29 -6.73
CA GLY A 72 2.95 -21.50 -7.99
C GLY A 72 2.11 -21.30 -9.25
N ALA A 73 1.00 -20.57 -9.13
CA ALA A 73 0.03 -20.36 -10.21
C ALA A 73 0.37 -19.13 -11.07
N ASP A 74 -0.33 -18.98 -12.20
CA ASP A 74 -0.22 -17.77 -13.02
C ASP A 74 -0.71 -16.54 -12.22
N PRO A 75 -0.02 -15.39 -12.30
CA PRO A 75 -0.43 -14.14 -11.64
C PRO A 75 -1.89 -13.73 -11.90
N ALA A 76 -2.47 -14.13 -13.02
CA ALA A 76 -3.87 -13.85 -13.35
C ALA A 76 -4.87 -14.39 -12.30
N TYR A 77 -4.49 -15.44 -11.57
CA TYR A 77 -5.33 -15.99 -10.50
C TYR A 77 -5.41 -15.04 -9.30
N GLN A 78 -4.31 -14.37 -8.94
CA GLN A 78 -4.35 -13.36 -7.87
C GLN A 78 -5.30 -12.21 -8.22
N PHE A 79 -5.29 -11.72 -9.47
CA PHE A 79 -6.25 -10.70 -9.91
C PHE A 79 -7.72 -11.14 -9.79
N VAL A 80 -8.00 -12.43 -9.99
CA VAL A 80 -9.36 -12.97 -9.78
C VAL A 80 -9.73 -12.85 -8.31
N VAL A 81 -8.86 -13.29 -7.39
CA VAL A 81 -9.10 -13.20 -5.94
C VAL A 81 -9.33 -11.75 -5.51
N ASP A 82 -8.44 -10.84 -5.92
CA ASP A 82 -8.53 -9.43 -5.54
C ASP A 82 -9.85 -8.77 -6.00
N ARG A 83 -10.33 -9.15 -7.19
CA ARG A 83 -11.62 -8.67 -7.69
C ARG A 83 -12.79 -9.22 -6.91
N GLU A 84 -12.76 -10.48 -6.52
CA GLU A 84 -13.85 -11.09 -5.73
C GLU A 84 -13.83 -10.54 -4.30
N LEU A 85 -12.67 -10.25 -3.69
CA LEU A 85 -12.58 -9.53 -2.40
C LEU A 85 -13.35 -8.19 -2.48
N GLY A 86 -13.10 -7.39 -3.53
CA GLY A 86 -13.81 -6.12 -3.71
C GLY A 86 -15.31 -6.28 -3.96
N ARG A 87 -15.74 -7.29 -4.73
CA ARG A 87 -17.16 -7.54 -5.03
C ARG A 87 -17.98 -7.96 -3.81
N HIS A 88 -17.34 -8.67 -2.91
CA HIS A 88 -17.98 -9.15 -1.68
C HIS A 88 -17.80 -8.20 -0.50
N ASN A 89 -17.28 -6.99 -0.72
CA ASN A 89 -16.93 -6.02 0.33
C ASN A 89 -16.15 -6.67 1.48
N ALA A 90 -15.24 -7.58 1.14
CA ALA A 90 -14.41 -8.28 2.12
C ALA A 90 -13.48 -7.30 2.85
N PRO A 91 -13.11 -7.59 4.11
CA PRO A 91 -12.12 -6.80 4.81
C PRO A 91 -10.80 -6.69 4.04
N ILE A 92 -10.09 -5.60 4.26
CA ILE A 92 -8.78 -5.39 3.62
C ILE A 92 -7.77 -6.45 4.06
N ILE A 93 -6.78 -6.70 3.21
CA ILE A 93 -5.57 -7.43 3.59
C ILE A 93 -4.59 -6.39 4.14
N PHE A 94 -4.23 -6.53 5.42
CA PHE A 94 -3.55 -5.45 6.14
C PHE A 94 -2.02 -5.51 6.06
N ASN A 95 -1.41 -6.71 5.95
CA ASN A 95 0.06 -6.88 5.87
C ASN A 95 0.60 -6.53 4.47
N THR A 96 0.13 -5.42 3.93
CA THR A 96 0.43 -4.96 2.57
C THR A 96 1.93 -4.76 2.36
N ILE A 97 2.65 -4.25 3.35
CA ILE A 97 4.11 -4.06 3.28
C ILE A 97 4.80 -5.41 3.13
N GLY A 98 4.41 -6.40 3.95
CA GLY A 98 4.92 -7.76 3.82
C GLY A 98 4.63 -8.39 2.46
N LEU A 99 3.36 -8.34 2.05
CA LEU A 99 2.89 -9.03 0.84
C LEU A 99 3.33 -8.37 -0.47
N ASN A 100 3.30 -7.03 -0.53
CA ASN A 100 3.50 -6.33 -1.80
C ASN A 100 4.91 -5.77 -1.98
N TRP A 101 5.70 -5.62 -0.91
CA TRP A 101 7.04 -5.02 -0.97
C TRP A 101 8.11 -6.01 -0.51
N VAL A 102 8.01 -6.52 0.71
CA VAL A 102 9.04 -7.39 1.31
C VAL A 102 9.07 -8.77 0.66
N GLY A 103 7.92 -9.41 0.50
CA GLY A 103 7.85 -10.73 -0.11
C GLY A 103 8.40 -10.77 -1.53
N PRO A 104 7.95 -9.89 -2.45
CA PRO A 104 8.53 -9.78 -3.78
C PRO A 104 10.02 -9.43 -3.77
N LEU A 105 10.47 -8.55 -2.86
CA LEU A 105 11.88 -8.22 -2.68
C LEU A 105 12.70 -9.45 -2.29
N LEU A 106 12.21 -10.24 -1.32
CA LEU A 106 12.87 -11.48 -0.88
C LEU A 106 12.90 -12.51 -2.01
N LEU A 107 11.82 -12.68 -2.75
CA LEU A 107 11.76 -13.63 -3.89
C LEU A 107 12.77 -13.27 -4.99
N ASP A 108 13.01 -11.98 -5.23
CA ASP A 108 13.91 -11.49 -6.27
C ASP A 108 15.37 -11.43 -5.80
N MET A 109 15.65 -10.92 -4.60
CA MET A 109 16.98 -10.58 -4.13
C MET A 109 17.42 -11.29 -2.84
N GLY A 110 16.49 -11.93 -2.13
CA GLY A 110 16.79 -12.62 -0.88
C GLY A 110 17.57 -13.92 -1.08
N THR A 111 18.34 -14.30 -0.07
CA THR A 111 18.96 -15.61 0.02
C THR A 111 17.89 -16.69 0.27
N GLU A 112 18.21 -17.95 -0.02
CA GLU A 112 17.29 -19.06 0.24
C GLU A 112 16.93 -19.17 1.74
N GLU A 113 17.85 -18.80 2.62
CA GLU A 113 17.66 -18.77 4.05
C GLU A 113 16.64 -17.69 4.48
N GLU A 114 16.77 -16.48 3.91
CA GLU A 114 15.81 -15.39 4.13
C GLU A 114 14.42 -15.72 3.58
N LYS A 115 14.34 -16.30 2.38
CA LYS A 115 13.08 -16.75 1.78
C LYS A 115 12.38 -17.79 2.66
N ALA A 116 13.09 -18.83 3.07
CA ALA A 116 12.57 -19.89 3.91
C ALA A 116 12.12 -19.37 5.29
N LYS A 117 12.82 -18.38 5.83
CA LYS A 117 12.52 -17.79 7.14
C LYS A 117 11.26 -16.93 7.13
N TYR A 118 11.06 -16.08 6.11
CA TYR A 118 10.10 -15.00 6.18
C TYR A 118 8.85 -15.15 5.31
N ILE A 119 8.96 -15.76 4.10
CA ILE A 119 7.90 -15.67 3.10
C ILE A 119 6.59 -16.29 3.56
N LYS A 120 6.65 -17.48 4.16
CA LYS A 120 5.45 -18.15 4.67
C LYS A 120 4.77 -17.34 5.77
N ASN A 121 5.55 -16.79 6.69
CA ASN A 121 5.03 -16.00 7.83
C ASN A 121 4.41 -14.66 7.37
N ILE A 122 4.91 -14.08 6.28
CA ILE A 122 4.30 -12.91 5.61
C ILE A 122 2.93 -13.28 5.04
N LEU A 123 2.83 -14.41 4.34
CA LEU A 123 1.58 -14.88 3.73
C LEU A 123 0.51 -15.18 4.78
N SER A 124 0.89 -15.90 5.83
CA SER A 124 -0.01 -16.32 6.91
C SER A 124 -0.38 -15.19 7.88
N ALA A 125 0.28 -14.03 7.81
CA ALA A 125 0.23 -12.95 8.78
C ALA A 125 0.74 -13.35 10.19
N GLU A 126 1.55 -14.40 10.31
CA GLU A 126 2.27 -14.71 11.54
C GLU A 126 3.31 -13.64 11.86
N GLU A 127 3.96 -13.07 10.84
CA GLU A 127 4.86 -11.93 10.95
C GLU A 127 4.36 -10.72 10.17
N ILE A 128 4.36 -9.58 10.84
CA ILE A 128 3.95 -8.29 10.31
C ILE A 128 5.19 -7.47 10.00
N TRP A 129 5.18 -6.82 8.84
CA TRP A 129 6.28 -5.99 8.39
C TRP A 129 5.92 -4.52 8.29
N CYS A 130 6.86 -3.66 8.66
CA CYS A 130 6.78 -2.23 8.42
C CYS A 130 7.98 -1.72 7.62
N GLN A 131 7.91 -0.46 7.17
CA GLN A 131 8.97 0.19 6.40
C GLN A 131 9.58 1.33 7.20
N GLY A 132 10.91 1.34 7.36
CA GLY A 132 11.70 2.36 8.02
C GLY A 132 12.62 3.09 7.02
N PHE A 133 12.02 3.90 6.14
CA PHE A 133 12.74 4.68 5.15
C PHE A 133 12.81 6.15 5.55
N SER A 134 11.67 6.85 5.50
CA SER A 134 11.59 8.29 5.77
C SER A 134 12.01 8.67 7.19
N GLU A 135 12.64 9.82 7.32
CA GLU A 135 12.96 10.47 8.58
C GLU A 135 12.26 11.82 8.69
N PRO A 136 12.11 12.42 9.88
CA PRO A 136 11.43 13.70 10.03
C PRO A 136 11.91 14.78 9.05
N ASP A 137 13.22 14.83 8.76
CA ASP A 137 13.82 15.82 7.87
C ASP A 137 14.08 15.29 6.44
N HIS A 138 13.94 13.98 6.21
CA HIS A 138 14.32 13.30 4.96
C HIS A 138 13.24 12.33 4.47
N GLY A 139 12.19 12.87 3.83
CA GLY A 139 11.17 12.05 3.14
C GLY A 139 11.45 11.99 1.65
N SER A 140 11.29 13.11 0.93
CA SER A 140 11.51 13.17 -0.53
C SER A 140 12.99 12.99 -0.90
N ASP A 141 13.92 13.51 -0.11
CA ASP A 141 15.37 13.23 -0.27
C ASP A 141 15.78 12.02 0.58
N LEU A 142 15.30 10.85 0.18
CA LEU A 142 15.56 9.58 0.88
C LEU A 142 17.07 9.25 0.96
N GLY A 143 17.87 9.67 -0.01
CA GLY A 143 19.31 9.44 0.00
C GLY A 143 20.06 10.19 1.11
N ALA A 144 19.42 11.17 1.75
CA ALA A 144 20.02 11.99 2.80
C ALA A 144 19.70 11.51 4.23
N VAL A 145 19.05 10.34 4.39
CA VAL A 145 18.71 9.81 5.74
C VAL A 145 19.93 9.68 6.64
N GLN A 146 19.73 9.92 7.92
CA GLN A 146 20.79 10.07 8.94
C GLN A 146 20.79 8.97 10.00
N THR A 147 19.74 8.14 10.10
CA THR A 147 19.74 7.00 11.03
C THR A 147 20.98 6.16 10.78
N ARG A 148 21.83 6.01 11.81
CA ARG A 148 23.13 5.33 11.74
C ARG A 148 22.99 3.87 12.15
N ALA A 149 23.78 3.01 11.49
CA ALA A 149 23.99 1.63 11.88
C ALA A 149 25.50 1.37 11.90
N VAL A 150 26.08 1.29 13.11
CA VAL A 150 27.52 1.10 13.30
C VAL A 150 27.80 -0.35 13.63
N LYS A 151 28.68 -0.99 12.86
CA LYS A 151 29.05 -2.39 13.07
C LYS A 151 29.84 -2.55 14.37
N ALA A 152 29.43 -3.51 15.20
CA ALA A 152 30.03 -3.85 16.49
C ALA A 152 30.09 -5.37 16.65
N GLY A 153 31.14 -5.98 16.10
CA GLY A 153 31.29 -7.44 16.06
C GLY A 153 30.29 -8.10 15.10
N ASP A 154 29.44 -8.95 15.62
CA ASP A 154 28.38 -9.67 14.91
C ASP A 154 27.00 -8.96 14.97
N GLU A 155 27.00 -7.71 15.40
CA GLU A 155 25.81 -6.84 15.49
C GLU A 155 26.04 -5.49 14.82
N TYR A 156 24.94 -4.76 14.57
CA TYR A 156 24.92 -3.32 14.31
C TYR A 156 24.21 -2.59 15.45
N VAL A 157 24.82 -1.49 15.92
CA VAL A 157 24.22 -0.55 16.87
C VAL A 157 23.52 0.54 16.07
N VAL A 158 22.19 0.62 16.18
CA VAL A 158 21.36 1.55 15.42
C VAL A 158 20.93 2.71 16.30
N ASN A 159 21.12 3.95 15.78
CA ASN A 159 20.69 5.18 16.42
C ASN A 159 20.04 6.12 15.40
N GLY A 160 18.91 6.71 15.76
CA GLY A 160 18.16 7.64 14.91
C GLY A 160 16.65 7.50 15.05
N SER A 161 15.91 8.00 14.06
CA SER A 161 14.46 7.83 14.05
C SER A 161 13.91 7.72 12.63
N LYS A 162 12.84 6.94 12.48
CA LYS A 162 12.05 6.81 11.25
C LYS A 162 10.65 7.31 11.49
N ILE A 163 10.03 7.90 10.47
CA ILE A 163 8.65 8.41 10.55
C ILE A 163 7.78 7.79 9.46
N TRP A 164 6.48 7.84 9.65
CA TRP A 164 5.47 7.22 8.78
C TRP A 164 5.62 5.70 8.69
N THR A 165 6.13 5.08 9.76
CA THR A 165 6.27 3.63 9.86
C THR A 165 4.90 2.99 10.09
N THR A 166 4.20 2.69 8.99
CA THR A 166 2.88 2.06 9.04
C THR A 166 2.97 0.71 9.75
N LEU A 167 2.05 0.45 10.68
CA LEU A 167 2.03 -0.74 11.54
C LEU A 167 3.26 -0.88 12.48
N GLY A 168 4.10 0.13 12.61
CA GLY A 168 5.37 0.02 13.35
C GLY A 168 5.22 -0.47 14.80
N ASN A 169 4.13 -0.10 15.48
CA ASN A 169 3.82 -0.55 16.83
C ASN A 169 3.35 -2.02 16.94
N TYR A 170 3.01 -2.64 15.80
CA TYR A 170 2.58 -4.03 15.73
C TYR A 170 3.57 -4.93 15.00
N ALA A 171 4.47 -4.34 14.22
CA ALA A 171 5.39 -5.07 13.34
C ALA A 171 6.38 -5.94 14.12
N ASP A 172 6.66 -7.11 13.57
CA ASP A 172 7.71 -8.01 14.01
C ASP A 172 9.06 -7.63 13.39
N HIS A 173 9.00 -7.15 12.14
CA HIS A 173 10.18 -6.79 11.34
C HIS A 173 9.97 -5.47 10.59
N MET A 174 11.09 -4.81 10.31
CA MET A 174 11.18 -3.58 9.52
C MET A 174 12.18 -3.76 8.38
N ILE A 175 11.81 -3.39 7.17
CA ILE A 175 12.80 -3.06 6.15
C ILE A 175 13.37 -1.69 6.47
N LEU A 176 14.61 -1.68 6.97
CA LEU A 176 15.28 -0.48 7.47
C LEU A 176 16.38 -0.02 6.53
N LEU A 177 16.30 1.23 6.08
CA LEU A 177 17.40 1.90 5.38
C LEU A 177 18.17 2.77 6.36
N ALA A 178 19.45 2.47 6.59
CA ALA A 178 20.30 3.18 7.53
C ALA A 178 21.70 3.47 6.97
N ARG A 179 22.35 4.47 7.54
CA ARG A 179 23.69 4.90 7.12
C ARG A 179 24.76 4.13 7.89
N THR A 180 25.51 3.30 7.18
CA THR A 180 26.66 2.56 7.73
C THR A 180 27.98 3.30 7.49
N ASN A 181 28.09 4.07 6.40
CA ASN A 181 29.28 4.87 6.11
C ASN A 181 28.90 6.34 5.88
N PRO A 182 29.09 7.23 6.88
CA PRO A 182 28.83 8.67 6.75
C PRO A 182 29.85 9.40 5.88
N GLU A 183 31.02 8.82 5.64
CA GLU A 183 32.13 9.41 4.86
C GLU A 183 32.11 8.97 3.40
N ALA A 184 31.09 8.27 2.94
CA ALA A 184 30.98 7.83 1.55
C ALA A 184 30.97 9.04 0.61
N GLU A 185 31.74 8.95 -0.49
CA GLU A 185 31.87 10.02 -1.48
C GLU A 185 30.52 10.43 -2.08
N ARG A 186 29.68 9.44 -2.39
CA ARG A 186 28.30 9.68 -2.80
C ARG A 186 27.35 9.29 -1.68
N LYS A 187 26.37 10.15 -1.37
CA LYS A 187 25.41 9.94 -0.28
C LYS A 187 24.69 8.57 -0.33
N TYR A 188 24.54 7.98 -1.49
CA TYR A 188 23.88 6.70 -1.71
C TYR A 188 24.75 5.49 -1.34
N ASP A 189 26.08 5.60 -1.48
CA ASP A 189 27.02 4.50 -1.24
C ASP A 189 27.28 4.26 0.27
N GLY A 190 26.84 5.19 1.11
CA GLY A 190 26.91 5.05 2.56
C GLY A 190 25.68 4.37 3.19
N LEU A 191 24.74 3.90 2.41
CA LEU A 191 23.48 3.35 2.89
C LEU A 191 23.47 1.82 2.82
N SER A 192 22.97 1.17 3.87
CA SER A 192 22.76 -0.26 3.97
C SER A 192 21.29 -0.57 4.26
N PHE A 193 20.86 -1.77 3.87
CA PHE A 193 19.50 -2.21 4.00
C PHE A 193 19.41 -3.41 4.95
N PHE A 194 18.47 -3.36 5.90
CA PHE A 194 18.36 -4.38 6.93
C PHE A 194 16.93 -4.94 7.02
N LEU A 195 16.84 -6.25 7.23
CA LEU A 195 15.63 -6.94 7.67
C LEU A 195 15.60 -6.90 9.20
N SER A 196 15.35 -5.73 9.77
CA SER A 196 15.55 -5.45 11.20
C SER A 196 14.40 -5.99 12.04
N PRO A 197 14.68 -6.71 13.15
CA PRO A 197 13.64 -6.99 14.14
C PRO A 197 13.16 -5.71 14.81
N MET A 198 11.85 -5.66 15.12
CA MET A 198 11.24 -4.51 15.83
C MET A 198 11.17 -4.73 17.33
N LYS A 199 11.06 -5.98 17.78
CA LYS A 199 10.89 -6.35 19.19
C LYS A 199 12.24 -6.59 19.87
N VAL A 200 13.10 -5.56 19.86
CA VAL A 200 14.41 -5.58 20.52
C VAL A 200 14.58 -4.33 21.40
N ALA A 201 15.45 -4.43 22.39
CA ALA A 201 15.74 -3.29 23.28
C ALA A 201 16.26 -2.11 22.46
N GLY A 202 15.82 -0.89 22.80
CA GLY A 202 16.19 0.34 22.12
C GLY A 202 15.38 0.65 20.85
N VAL A 203 14.38 -0.14 20.48
CA VAL A 203 13.41 0.19 19.43
C VAL A 203 12.07 0.52 20.06
N GLU A 204 11.57 1.73 19.79
CA GLU A 204 10.27 2.19 20.28
C GLU A 204 9.47 2.81 19.13
N ALA A 205 8.24 2.37 18.94
CA ALA A 205 7.31 2.90 17.94
C ALA A 205 6.17 3.66 18.61
N HIS A 206 6.04 4.93 18.28
CA HIS A 206 5.05 5.84 18.85
C HIS A 206 3.97 6.17 17.82
N PRO A 207 2.69 5.81 18.07
CA PRO A 207 1.61 6.06 17.12
C PRO A 207 1.35 7.55 16.88
N ILE A 208 1.13 7.91 15.62
CA ILE A 208 0.80 9.27 15.17
C ILE A 208 -0.70 9.35 14.88
N ARG A 209 -1.40 10.28 15.54
CA ARG A 209 -2.79 10.55 15.25
C ARG A 209 -2.93 11.35 13.96
N LYS A 210 -3.67 10.82 13.00
CA LYS A 210 -3.93 11.43 11.69
C LYS A 210 -5.08 12.43 11.75
N VAL A 211 -5.26 13.20 10.68
CA VAL A 211 -6.39 14.13 10.52
C VAL A 211 -7.75 13.39 10.52
N THR A 212 -7.78 12.13 10.15
CA THR A 212 -8.95 11.25 10.26
C THR A 212 -9.36 10.93 11.72
N GLY A 213 -8.51 11.27 12.70
CA GLY A 213 -8.66 10.86 14.09
C GLY A 213 -8.11 9.47 14.40
N GLU A 214 -7.75 8.71 13.37
CA GLU A 214 -7.23 7.34 13.48
C GLU A 214 -5.72 7.32 13.62
N TYR A 215 -5.20 6.19 14.04
CA TYR A 215 -3.78 5.87 14.07
C TYR A 215 -3.44 4.96 12.87
N GLY A 216 -2.20 4.47 12.82
CA GLY A 216 -1.72 3.56 11.77
C GLY A 216 -0.31 3.91 11.34
N PHE A 217 0.07 5.19 11.35
CA PHE A 217 1.45 5.63 11.24
C PHE A 217 2.12 5.70 12.61
N ASN A 218 3.43 5.50 12.62
CA ASN A 218 4.26 5.66 13.80
C ASN A 218 5.50 6.49 13.48
N GLN A 219 6.08 7.09 14.51
CA GLN A 219 7.48 7.45 14.54
C GLN A 219 8.23 6.37 15.33
N THR A 220 9.26 5.79 14.74
CA THR A 220 10.07 4.74 15.36
C THR A 220 11.43 5.30 15.74
N PHE A 221 11.80 5.16 17.01
CA PHE A 221 13.07 5.60 17.57
C PHE A 221 14.00 4.42 17.77
N PHE A 222 15.28 4.64 17.49
CA PHE A 222 16.38 3.71 17.74
C PHE A 222 17.36 4.38 18.70
N THR A 223 17.56 3.78 19.88
CA THR A 223 18.46 4.25 20.90
C THR A 223 19.37 3.09 21.30
N ASP A 224 20.59 3.08 20.76
CA ASP A 224 21.56 1.99 20.91
C ASP A 224 20.94 0.60 20.62
N ALA A 225 19.99 0.54 19.68
CA ALA A 225 19.32 -0.69 19.32
C ALA A 225 20.28 -1.65 18.64
N ARG A 226 20.41 -2.87 19.18
CA ARG A 226 21.32 -3.90 18.67
C ARG A 226 20.57 -4.87 17.78
N ILE A 227 20.97 -4.93 16.52
CA ILE A 227 20.41 -5.88 15.54
C ILE A 227 21.52 -6.81 15.04
N PRO A 228 21.24 -8.11 14.84
CA PRO A 228 22.21 -9.05 14.33
C PRO A 228 22.81 -8.63 12.98
N ALA A 229 24.09 -8.83 12.76
CA ALA A 229 24.72 -8.54 11.46
C ALA A 229 24.12 -9.38 10.32
N SER A 230 23.54 -10.54 10.62
CA SER A 230 22.80 -11.38 9.66
C SER A 230 21.51 -10.75 9.17
N CYS A 231 21.04 -9.63 9.74
CA CYS A 231 19.91 -8.87 9.23
C CYS A 231 20.26 -7.94 8.06
N LEU A 232 21.55 -7.80 7.72
CA LEU A 232 21.99 -7.04 6.55
C LEU A 232 21.56 -7.77 5.29
N MET A 233 20.70 -7.16 4.48
CA MET A 233 20.29 -7.67 3.19
C MET A 233 21.22 -7.13 2.08
N GLY A 234 21.90 -8.03 1.39
CA GLY A 234 22.91 -7.69 0.39
C GLY A 234 24.24 -7.27 1.02
N GLU A 235 24.95 -6.33 0.41
CA GLU A 235 26.25 -5.87 0.85
C GLU A 235 26.16 -4.56 1.65
N GLU A 236 27.09 -4.35 2.59
CA GLU A 236 27.23 -3.08 3.30
C GLU A 236 27.55 -1.97 2.30
N GLY A 237 26.82 -0.84 2.37
CA GLY A 237 26.90 0.24 1.39
C GLY A 237 26.06 0.01 0.13
N GLY A 238 25.53 -1.18 -0.10
CA GLY A 238 24.69 -1.53 -1.25
C GLY A 238 23.19 -1.26 -1.07
N GLY A 239 22.78 -0.72 0.08
CA GLY A 239 21.37 -0.59 0.49
C GLY A 239 20.52 0.31 -0.42
N TRP A 240 21.12 1.28 -1.09
CA TRP A 240 20.38 2.13 -2.03
C TRP A 240 19.76 1.33 -3.19
N LYS A 241 20.50 0.36 -3.75
CA LYS A 241 20.00 -0.50 -4.82
C LYS A 241 18.79 -1.32 -4.35
N VAL A 242 18.86 -1.88 -3.14
CA VAL A 242 17.76 -2.65 -2.55
C VAL A 242 16.55 -1.75 -2.27
N ALA A 243 16.77 -0.54 -1.74
CA ALA A 243 15.71 0.43 -1.50
C ALA A 243 15.02 0.84 -2.80
N MET A 244 15.75 1.10 -3.88
CA MET A 244 15.16 1.43 -5.20
C MET A 244 14.31 0.27 -5.72
N LYS A 245 14.75 -0.96 -5.55
CA LYS A 245 13.98 -2.15 -5.93
C LYS A 245 12.71 -2.27 -5.10
N THR A 246 12.77 -2.02 -3.80
CA THR A 246 11.58 -1.97 -2.94
C THR A 246 10.56 -0.93 -3.42
N LEU A 247 11.05 0.26 -3.81
CA LEU A 247 10.18 1.33 -4.33
C LEU A 247 9.55 1.00 -5.71
N GLU A 248 10.17 0.11 -6.51
CA GLU A 248 9.54 -0.43 -7.72
C GLU A 248 8.33 -1.29 -7.35
N TYR A 249 8.47 -2.19 -6.37
CA TYR A 249 7.38 -3.01 -5.87
C TYR A 249 6.26 -2.17 -5.26
N GLU A 250 6.60 -1.18 -4.46
CA GLU A 250 5.67 -0.22 -3.86
C GLU A 250 4.80 0.49 -4.92
N ARG A 251 5.35 0.74 -6.11
CA ARG A 251 4.64 1.38 -7.23
C ARG A 251 3.87 0.40 -8.13
N GLY A 252 3.82 -0.88 -7.77
CA GLY A 252 3.08 -1.91 -8.51
C GLY A 252 3.67 -2.25 -9.88
N VAL A 253 4.99 -2.14 -10.05
CA VAL A 253 5.66 -2.39 -11.33
C VAL A 253 5.69 -3.88 -11.68
N THR A 254 5.50 -4.76 -10.72
CA THR A 254 5.61 -6.21 -10.90
C THR A 254 4.26 -6.84 -11.22
N ALA A 255 4.24 -7.72 -12.23
CA ALA A 255 3.05 -8.50 -12.59
C ALA A 255 2.59 -9.36 -11.39
N GLY A 256 1.30 -9.35 -11.09
CA GLY A 256 0.70 -10.19 -10.04
C GLY A 256 0.65 -9.56 -8.65
N GLN A 257 1.10 -8.33 -8.48
CA GLN A 257 0.81 -7.60 -7.26
C GLN A 257 -0.67 -7.18 -7.26
N ALA A 258 -1.38 -7.53 -6.20
CA ALA A 258 -2.59 -6.82 -5.81
C ALA A 258 -2.20 -5.33 -5.81
N SER A 259 -2.84 -4.56 -6.67
CA SER A 259 -2.50 -3.17 -6.93
C SER A 259 -2.02 -2.46 -5.67
N GLY A 260 -0.80 -1.96 -5.67
CA GLY A 260 -0.25 -1.14 -4.60
C GLY A 260 -1.00 0.20 -4.54
N HIS A 261 -2.26 0.17 -4.15
CA HIS A 261 -3.07 1.36 -4.02
C HIS A 261 -2.76 2.03 -2.69
N TRP A 262 -2.08 3.15 -2.79
CA TRP A 262 -1.94 4.11 -1.74
C TRP A 262 -3.29 4.80 -1.50
N GLY A 263 -4.18 4.21 -0.77
CA GLY A 263 -5.45 4.84 -0.43
C GLY A 263 -6.67 3.94 -0.63
N VAL A 264 -7.80 4.47 -0.24
CA VAL A 264 -9.10 3.80 -0.39
C VAL A 264 -9.46 3.76 -1.86
N THR A 265 -9.44 2.59 -2.47
CA THR A 265 -9.94 2.42 -3.83
C THR A 265 -11.45 2.48 -3.83
N ILE A 266 -11.98 3.69 -4.03
CA ILE A 266 -13.40 3.90 -4.25
C ILE A 266 -13.62 3.92 -5.75
N GLN A 267 -14.51 3.05 -6.22
CA GLN A 267 -14.87 3.01 -7.62
C GLN A 267 -15.75 4.23 -7.97
N VAL A 268 -15.69 4.69 -9.21
CA VAL A 268 -16.59 5.76 -9.65
C VAL A 268 -18.08 5.37 -9.54
N ASP A 269 -18.36 4.08 -9.55
CA ASP A 269 -19.72 3.53 -9.33
C ASP A 269 -20.22 3.84 -7.92
N ASP A 270 -19.35 3.80 -6.88
CA ASP A 270 -19.72 4.19 -5.52
C ASP A 270 -20.12 5.68 -5.44
N MET A 271 -19.41 6.55 -6.19
CA MET A 271 -19.78 7.96 -6.33
C MET A 271 -21.13 8.12 -7.02
N ILE A 272 -21.38 7.37 -8.09
CA ILE A 272 -22.66 7.41 -8.82
C ILE A 272 -23.81 7.02 -7.88
N ASP A 273 -23.63 5.96 -7.12
CA ASP A 273 -24.67 5.46 -6.20
C ASP A 273 -24.92 6.45 -5.05
N GLU A 274 -23.86 7.08 -4.51
CA GLU A 274 -24.02 8.15 -3.52
C GLU A 274 -24.81 9.32 -4.09
N LEU A 275 -24.41 9.88 -5.26
CA LEU A 275 -25.07 11.02 -5.86
C LEU A 275 -26.53 10.75 -6.28
N ARG A 276 -26.87 9.50 -6.58
CA ARG A 276 -28.27 9.08 -6.82
C ARG A 276 -29.13 9.11 -5.56
N ALA A 277 -28.53 8.79 -4.43
CA ALA A 277 -29.23 8.72 -3.15
C ALA A 277 -29.40 10.11 -2.49
N LEU A 278 -28.70 11.13 -2.99
CA LEU A 278 -28.75 12.47 -2.44
C LEU A 278 -29.86 13.31 -3.09
N GLU A 279 -30.45 14.15 -2.26
CA GLU A 279 -31.45 15.17 -2.65
C GLU A 279 -30.98 16.57 -2.24
N ASN A 280 -31.34 17.56 -3.00
CA ASN A 280 -31.17 18.97 -2.72
C ASN A 280 -32.54 19.68 -2.82
N ASP A 281 -33.00 20.29 -1.73
CA ASP A 281 -34.31 20.95 -1.64
C ASP A 281 -35.49 20.06 -2.07
N GLY A 282 -35.41 18.75 -1.82
CA GLY A 282 -36.45 17.77 -2.13
C GLY A 282 -36.43 17.28 -3.58
N GLU A 283 -35.46 17.71 -4.39
CA GLU A 283 -35.22 17.19 -5.72
C GLU A 283 -34.00 16.28 -5.77
N ALA A 284 -34.06 15.22 -6.57
CA ALA A 284 -32.92 14.33 -6.76
C ALA A 284 -31.68 15.11 -7.24
N LEU A 285 -30.54 14.94 -6.58
CA LEU A 285 -29.32 15.71 -6.89
C LEU A 285 -28.90 15.58 -8.36
N LEU A 286 -29.09 14.39 -8.96
CA LEU A 286 -28.79 14.15 -10.37
C LEU A 286 -29.81 14.77 -11.35
N SER A 287 -30.86 15.46 -10.87
CA SER A 287 -31.72 16.30 -11.75
C SER A 287 -30.97 17.57 -12.20
N ASP A 288 -29.99 18.03 -11.41
CA ASP A 288 -29.14 19.17 -11.77
C ASP A 288 -28.20 18.81 -12.95
N PRO A 289 -28.28 19.52 -14.09
CA PRO A 289 -27.45 19.26 -15.25
C PRO A 289 -25.96 19.51 -15.00
N ILE A 290 -25.59 20.42 -14.08
CA ILE A 290 -24.20 20.71 -13.74
C ILE A 290 -23.60 19.51 -12.99
N VAL A 291 -24.35 18.95 -12.04
CA VAL A 291 -23.89 17.76 -11.29
C VAL A 291 -23.72 16.57 -12.23
N ARG A 292 -24.61 16.40 -13.22
CA ARG A 292 -24.47 15.33 -14.23
C ARG A 292 -23.25 15.53 -15.12
N ASP A 293 -22.96 16.75 -15.54
CA ASP A 293 -21.79 17.05 -16.37
C ASP A 293 -20.47 16.79 -15.61
N ASP A 294 -20.39 17.26 -14.37
CA ASP A 294 -19.25 16.95 -13.48
C ASP A 294 -19.06 15.43 -13.30
N LEU A 295 -20.16 14.70 -13.07
CA LEU A 295 -20.12 13.26 -12.90
C LEU A 295 -19.61 12.55 -14.17
N VAL A 296 -20.05 12.98 -15.36
CA VAL A 296 -19.55 12.46 -16.64
C VAL A 296 -18.05 12.69 -16.75
N GLY A 297 -17.54 13.86 -16.33
CA GLY A 297 -16.11 14.15 -16.27
C GLY A 297 -15.32 13.13 -15.42
N PHE A 298 -15.83 12.82 -14.22
CA PHE A 298 -15.23 11.79 -13.35
C PHE A 298 -15.26 10.39 -13.98
N VAL A 299 -16.37 10.00 -14.59
CA VAL A 299 -16.50 8.69 -15.28
C VAL A 299 -15.52 8.59 -16.44
N MET A 300 -15.37 9.65 -17.25
CA MET A 300 -14.42 9.65 -18.35
C MET A 300 -12.96 9.54 -17.86
N GLU A 301 -12.60 10.27 -16.81
CA GLU A 301 -11.25 10.22 -16.24
C GLU A 301 -10.97 8.84 -15.61
N ALA A 302 -11.90 8.27 -14.87
CA ALA A 302 -11.81 6.90 -14.33
C ALA A 302 -11.55 5.88 -15.45
N LYS A 303 -12.28 6.01 -16.56
CA LYS A 303 -12.09 5.14 -17.71
C LYS A 303 -10.72 5.30 -18.35
N ALA A 304 -10.23 6.53 -18.49
CA ALA A 304 -8.90 6.81 -19.02
C ALA A 304 -7.79 6.24 -18.13
N LEU A 305 -7.91 6.38 -16.81
CA LEU A 305 -6.98 5.79 -15.84
C LEU A 305 -6.97 4.26 -15.90
N SER A 306 -8.16 3.64 -15.96
CA SER A 306 -8.30 2.18 -16.11
C SER A 306 -7.64 1.67 -17.38
N LEU A 307 -7.81 2.37 -18.52
CA LEU A 307 -7.17 2.01 -19.78
C LEU A 307 -5.66 2.21 -19.73
N SER A 308 -5.17 3.25 -19.06
CA SER A 308 -3.74 3.48 -18.84
C SER A 308 -3.11 2.39 -17.98
N ALA A 309 -3.79 1.95 -16.92
CA ALA A 309 -3.34 0.83 -16.11
C ALA A 309 -3.30 -0.49 -16.92
N ARG A 310 -4.33 -0.76 -17.72
CA ARG A 310 -4.33 -1.92 -18.62
C ARG A 310 -3.21 -1.87 -19.66
N ARG A 311 -2.83 -0.69 -20.11
CA ARG A 311 -1.71 -0.52 -21.05
C ARG A 311 -0.41 -1.09 -20.48
N MET A 312 -0.16 -0.97 -19.18
CA MET A 312 1.04 -1.53 -18.53
C MET A 312 1.17 -3.05 -18.69
N THR A 313 0.05 -3.75 -18.84
CA THR A 313 0.05 -5.21 -19.01
C THR A 313 0.27 -5.66 -20.46
N VAL A 314 0.44 -4.74 -21.41
CA VAL A 314 0.63 -5.02 -22.81
C VAL A 314 2.04 -4.56 -23.24
N PRO A 315 3.04 -5.46 -23.32
CA PRO A 315 4.43 -5.09 -23.60
C PRO A 315 4.61 -4.24 -24.87
N ALA A 316 3.86 -4.53 -25.93
CA ALA A 316 3.92 -3.77 -27.18
C ALA A 316 3.44 -2.31 -27.09
N LEU A 317 2.77 -1.94 -26.00
CA LEU A 317 2.30 -0.58 -25.72
C LEU A 317 3.16 0.15 -24.67
N ASN A 318 4.17 -0.52 -24.13
CA ASN A 318 5.13 0.11 -23.21
C ASN A 318 6.12 0.99 -24.00
N THR A 319 6.58 2.04 -23.35
CA THR A 319 7.61 2.95 -23.86
C THR A 319 9.00 2.43 -23.53
N ASP A 320 10.04 3.10 -24.04
CA ASP A 320 11.44 2.82 -23.70
C ASP A 320 11.75 3.01 -22.19
N TYR A 321 10.86 3.70 -21.47
CA TYR A 321 10.89 3.84 -20.02
C TYR A 321 9.63 3.22 -19.37
N PRO A 322 9.64 1.90 -19.06
CA PRO A 322 8.47 1.17 -18.58
C PRO A 322 7.85 1.77 -17.31
N MET A 323 8.67 2.35 -16.43
CA MET A 323 8.21 3.04 -15.21
C MET A 323 7.32 4.25 -15.49
N GLY A 324 7.41 4.86 -16.67
CA GLY A 324 6.67 6.08 -17.02
C GLY A 324 5.16 5.92 -16.88
N LEU A 325 4.63 4.76 -17.26
CA LEU A 325 3.19 4.47 -17.13
C LEU A 325 2.78 4.32 -15.66
N ALA A 326 3.56 3.57 -14.85
CA ALA A 326 3.29 3.38 -13.43
C ALA A 326 3.34 4.72 -12.67
N LEU A 327 4.35 5.54 -12.92
CA LEU A 327 4.47 6.89 -12.36
C LEU A 327 3.26 7.76 -12.74
N SER A 328 2.84 7.72 -14.01
CA SER A 328 1.68 8.50 -14.49
C SER A 328 0.37 8.03 -13.88
N VAL A 329 0.17 6.72 -13.72
CA VAL A 329 -1.02 6.15 -13.07
C VAL A 329 -1.06 6.56 -11.60
N LYS A 330 0.05 6.46 -10.87
CA LYS A 330 0.14 6.94 -9.48
C LYS A 330 -0.14 8.43 -9.38
N TYR A 331 0.54 9.26 -10.17
CA TYR A 331 0.40 10.70 -10.19
C TYR A 331 -1.05 11.15 -10.45
N ARG A 332 -1.64 10.65 -11.53
CA ARG A 332 -3.01 11.02 -11.94
C ARG A 332 -4.08 10.36 -11.08
N GLY A 333 -3.87 9.10 -10.70
CA GLY A 333 -4.85 8.32 -9.97
C GLY A 333 -5.10 8.87 -8.57
N THR A 334 -4.05 9.17 -7.80
CA THR A 334 -4.19 9.69 -6.44
C THR A 334 -4.82 11.10 -6.41
N GLU A 335 -4.53 11.94 -7.39
CA GLU A 335 -5.16 13.26 -7.52
C GLU A 335 -6.62 13.16 -7.99
N TYR A 336 -6.93 12.22 -8.89
CA TYR A 336 -8.29 11.91 -9.29
C TYR A 336 -9.12 11.47 -8.08
N GLU A 337 -8.64 10.51 -7.32
CA GLU A 337 -9.34 10.00 -6.14
C GLU A 337 -9.59 11.11 -5.11
N ARG A 338 -8.60 11.97 -4.85
CA ARG A 338 -8.75 13.09 -3.93
C ARG A 338 -9.88 14.02 -4.38
N ARG A 339 -9.92 14.39 -5.66
CA ARG A 339 -10.97 15.26 -6.23
C ARG A 339 -12.34 14.60 -6.19
N MET A 340 -12.42 13.33 -6.54
CA MET A 340 -13.66 12.54 -6.53
C MET A 340 -14.25 12.48 -5.11
N LYS A 341 -13.43 12.11 -4.13
CA LYS A 341 -13.85 12.00 -2.71
C LYS A 341 -14.28 13.37 -2.17
N GLN A 342 -13.51 14.42 -2.46
CA GLN A 342 -13.87 15.81 -2.08
C GLN A 342 -15.19 16.25 -2.69
N TYR A 343 -15.37 16.03 -3.99
CA TYR A 343 -16.59 16.39 -4.70
C TYR A 343 -17.80 15.67 -4.10
N THR A 344 -17.72 14.37 -3.93
CA THR A 344 -18.84 13.57 -3.39
C THR A 344 -19.20 14.00 -1.96
N ALA A 345 -18.21 14.18 -1.08
CA ALA A 345 -18.45 14.71 0.26
C ALA A 345 -19.12 16.08 0.23
N SER A 346 -18.69 17.01 -0.66
CA SER A 346 -19.25 18.36 -0.75
C SER A 346 -20.72 18.36 -1.19
N LYS A 347 -21.17 17.37 -1.94
CA LYS A 347 -22.56 17.28 -2.42
C LYS A 347 -23.55 16.84 -1.34
N GLN A 348 -23.08 16.46 -0.15
CA GLN A 348 -23.94 16.16 1.01
C GLN A 348 -24.49 17.43 1.70
N GLY A 349 -24.20 18.63 1.19
CA GLY A 349 -24.65 19.91 1.73
C GLY A 349 -24.14 20.14 3.16
N ALA A 350 -24.99 20.60 4.07
CA ALA A 350 -24.63 20.87 5.47
C ALA A 350 -24.16 19.58 6.20
N ARG A 351 -24.64 18.41 5.79
CA ARG A 351 -24.23 17.13 6.37
C ARG A 351 -22.78 16.74 6.05
N SER A 352 -22.15 17.44 5.10
CA SER A 352 -20.71 17.24 4.82
C SER A 352 -19.79 17.63 5.99
N ALA A 353 -20.29 18.40 6.96
CA ALA A 353 -19.59 18.75 8.19
C ALA A 353 -19.63 17.64 9.27
N LEU A 354 -20.51 16.67 9.11
CA LEU A 354 -20.65 15.56 10.05
C LEU A 354 -19.60 14.48 9.76
N TYR A 355 -19.14 13.80 10.81
CA TYR A 355 -18.05 12.85 10.72
C TYR A 355 -18.39 11.51 11.38
N VAL A 356 -17.45 10.57 11.34
CA VAL A 356 -17.59 9.24 11.98
C VAL A 356 -17.98 9.39 13.44
N GLY A 357 -19.05 8.65 13.84
CA GLY A 357 -19.62 8.69 15.19
C GLY A 357 -20.83 9.60 15.32
N ASP A 358 -21.13 10.45 14.33
CA ASP A 358 -22.36 11.22 14.29
C ASP A 358 -23.48 10.39 13.62
N THR A 359 -24.63 10.29 14.27
CA THR A 359 -25.79 9.50 13.79
C THR A 359 -26.42 10.06 12.51
N ASP A 360 -26.26 11.35 12.26
CA ASP A 360 -26.82 12.03 11.09
C ASP A 360 -25.83 12.11 9.91
N ALA A 361 -24.58 11.62 10.13
CA ALA A 361 -23.58 11.58 9.08
C ALA A 361 -23.98 10.60 7.95
N VAL A 362 -23.99 11.10 6.72
CA VAL A 362 -24.31 10.28 5.54
C VAL A 362 -23.32 9.13 5.42
N ARG A 363 -23.84 7.90 5.34
CA ARG A 363 -23.02 6.67 5.35
C ARG A 363 -21.99 6.64 6.49
N GLY A 364 -22.36 7.15 7.67
CA GLY A 364 -21.48 7.18 8.84
C GLY A 364 -20.20 8.02 8.63
N GLY A 365 -20.23 9.05 7.76
CA GLY A 365 -19.08 9.91 7.49
C GLY A 365 -18.02 9.29 6.55
N PHE A 366 -18.38 8.25 5.81
CA PHE A 366 -17.48 7.50 4.94
C PHE A 366 -16.71 8.40 3.94
N TRP A 367 -17.42 9.30 3.23
CA TRP A 367 -16.80 10.13 2.20
C TRP A 367 -15.82 11.16 2.76
N GLN A 368 -16.15 11.76 3.90
CA GLN A 368 -15.27 12.69 4.63
C GLN A 368 -14.01 11.97 5.10
N ARG A 369 -14.18 10.79 5.71
CA ARG A 369 -13.07 9.95 6.17
C ARG A 369 -12.17 9.55 5.01
N ALA A 370 -12.75 9.09 3.89
CA ALA A 370 -12.03 8.70 2.70
C ALA A 370 -11.28 9.87 2.05
N TYR A 371 -11.88 11.07 2.06
CA TYR A 371 -11.21 12.29 1.58
C TYR A 371 -9.99 12.63 2.44
N PHE A 372 -10.14 12.67 3.76
CA PHE A 372 -9.02 12.96 4.66
C PHE A 372 -7.92 11.90 4.60
N SER A 373 -8.26 10.63 4.48
CA SER A 373 -7.29 9.56 4.32
C SER A 373 -6.46 9.72 3.02
N ASN A 374 -7.07 10.25 1.96
CA ASN A 374 -6.42 10.35 0.65
C ASN A 374 -5.26 11.35 0.56
N PHE A 375 -5.11 12.27 1.52
CA PHE A 375 -3.93 13.15 1.55
C PHE A 375 -2.63 12.35 1.68
N GLY A 376 -2.63 11.26 2.46
CA GLY A 376 -1.50 10.34 2.54
C GLY A 376 -1.13 9.73 1.19
N ALA A 377 -2.11 9.40 0.36
CA ALA A 377 -1.89 8.80 -0.96
C ALA A 377 -1.21 9.75 -1.96
N THR A 378 -1.43 11.07 -1.86
CA THR A 378 -0.76 12.06 -2.72
C THR A 378 0.67 12.37 -2.28
N ILE A 379 1.06 11.96 -1.06
CA ILE A 379 2.37 12.21 -0.45
C ILE A 379 3.23 10.94 -0.46
N GLY A 380 2.70 9.82 0.02
CA GLY A 380 3.38 8.53 0.10
C GLY A 380 3.75 7.96 -1.27
N GLY A 381 4.77 7.12 -1.34
CA GLY A 381 5.26 6.56 -2.60
C GLY A 381 5.90 7.56 -3.55
N GLY A 382 6.37 8.69 -3.02
CA GLY A 382 6.80 9.89 -3.74
C GLY A 382 5.64 10.86 -3.97
N THR A 383 5.82 12.11 -3.53
CA THR A 383 4.80 13.16 -3.69
C THR A 383 4.44 13.39 -5.16
N THR A 384 3.27 13.98 -5.40
CA THR A 384 2.85 14.43 -6.74
C THR A 384 3.97 15.20 -7.46
N GLN A 385 4.69 16.08 -6.76
CA GLN A 385 5.80 16.87 -7.31
C GLN A 385 7.02 16.00 -7.65
N VAL A 386 7.40 15.07 -6.77
CA VAL A 386 8.50 14.11 -7.03
C VAL A 386 8.18 13.24 -8.24
N GLN A 387 6.94 12.74 -8.34
CA GLN A 387 6.52 11.96 -9.51
C GLN A 387 6.58 12.79 -10.80
N ALA A 388 6.15 14.05 -10.75
CA ALA A 388 6.23 14.96 -11.90
C ALA A 388 7.68 15.21 -12.34
N ASN A 389 8.60 15.43 -11.39
CA ASN A 389 10.03 15.61 -11.68
C ASN A 389 10.62 14.36 -12.33
N ILE A 390 10.35 13.17 -11.78
CA ILE A 390 10.85 11.91 -12.37
C ILE A 390 10.32 11.72 -13.79
N ILE A 391 9.03 12.01 -14.02
CA ILE A 391 8.43 11.95 -15.36
C ILE A 391 9.11 12.96 -16.28
N ALA A 392 9.30 14.19 -15.84
CA ALA A 392 9.92 15.24 -16.64
C ALA A 392 11.36 14.88 -17.04
N GLU A 393 12.19 14.48 -16.09
CA GLU A 393 13.60 14.19 -16.31
C GLU A 393 13.83 12.87 -17.08
N HIS A 394 13.19 11.78 -16.64
CA HIS A 394 13.53 10.43 -17.11
C HIS A 394 12.60 9.90 -18.19
N VAL A 395 11.36 10.37 -18.28
CA VAL A 395 10.41 9.93 -19.31
C VAL A 395 10.37 10.89 -20.48
N LEU A 396 10.37 12.20 -20.21
CA LEU A 396 10.28 13.23 -21.24
C LEU A 396 11.64 13.80 -21.64
N GLY A 397 12.72 13.51 -20.90
CA GLY A 397 14.06 14.00 -21.18
C GLY A 397 14.23 15.52 -21.04
N LEU A 398 13.41 16.15 -20.19
CA LEU A 398 13.51 17.58 -19.92
C LEU A 398 14.75 17.89 -19.06
N PRO A 399 15.35 19.08 -19.19
CA PRO A 399 16.48 19.48 -18.35
C PRO A 399 16.09 19.59 -16.88
N LYS A 400 17.08 19.34 -16.01
CA LYS A 400 16.96 19.52 -14.55
C LYS A 400 16.84 20.97 -14.17
#